data_e967eac508a168988ae27238aa5e01b7
#
_entry.id   e967eac508a168988ae27238aa5e01b7
#
_cell.length_a   1.000
_cell.length_b   1.000
_cell.length_c   1.000
_cell.angle_alpha   90.00
_cell.angle_beta   90.00
_cell.angle_gamma   90.00
#
_symmetry.space_group_name_H-M   'P 1'
#
loop_
_entity.id
_entity.type
_entity.pdbx_description
1 polymer ?
#
loop_
_entity_poly.entity_id
_entity_poly.type
_entity_poly.pdbx_seq_one_letter_code
_entity_poly.pdbx_strand_id
1 'polypeptide(L)'
;MRAKIVFCLVLLFVGMNSYAQEKVNDTPKKILIAYFSWGGNTKHVAEHIADLTGGTLFRIEPEKSYPTEYTPCTEVAKAEKETNARPAIKNKVEEWEKYDIVFIGCPV
;
A
#
# COMPACT_ATOMS: atom_id res chain seq x y z
N MET A 1 19.98 31.54 30.11
CA MET A 1 20.33 31.55 29.52
C MET A 1 20.70 31.47 29.08
N ARG A 2 20.43 31.21 29.45
CA ARG A 2 20.80 31.09 28.74
C ARG A 2 21.13 30.91 28.04
N ALA A 3 20.88 30.86 28.47
CA ALA A 3 21.21 30.73 27.50
C ALA A 3 21.35 30.53 26.73
N LYS A 4 21.23 30.54 26.87
CA LYS A 4 21.43 30.46 25.88
C LYS A 4 21.63 30.15 25.04
N ILE A 5 21.37 30.12 25.35
CA ILE A 5 21.73 29.98 24.30
C ILE A 5 21.88 29.48 23.59
N VAL A 6 21.77 29.60 23.90
CA VAL A 6 22.25 29.32 23.02
C VAL A 6 22.24 28.97 22.28
N PHE A 7 21.82 29.22 22.48
CA PHE A 7 22.09 29.07 21.47
C PHE A 7 22.18 28.80 20.65
N CYS A 8 22.02 28.67 20.97
CA CYS A 8 22.35 28.68 19.97
C CYS A 8 22.57 28.45 19.22
N LEU A 9 22.35 28.39 19.45
CA LEU A 9 22.79 28.33 18.56
C LEU A 9 22.85 27.78 17.95
N VAL A 10 22.73 27.94 18.27
CA VAL A 10 22.89 27.49 17.60
C VAL A 10 22.59 27.09 17.01
N LEU A 11 22.28 27.07 17.11
CA LEU A 11 22.10 26.79 16.38
C LEU A 11 21.90 26.39 15.70
N LEU A 12 21.81 26.33 15.77
CA LEU A 12 21.76 26.03 14.94
C LEU A 12 21.74 25.37 14.35
N PHE A 13 21.67 25.22 14.34
CA PHE A 13 21.68 24.58 13.73
C PHE A 13 21.44 23.84 13.53
N VAL A 14 21.56 23.95 13.63
CA VAL A 14 21.12 23.28 13.61
C VAL A 14 20.53 23.00 13.40
N GLY A 15 20.04 22.74 13.27
CA GLY A 15 19.18 22.38 13.21
C GLY A 15 18.77 21.96 12.74
N MET A 16 18.52 21.70 12.47
CA MET A 16 17.91 21.25 12.09
C MET A 16 17.80 20.32 11.92
N ASN A 17 18.08 19.93 11.91
CA ASN A 17 17.83 18.97 11.92
C ASN A 17 17.34 18.44 12.42
N SER A 18 17.04 18.43 12.82
CA SER A 18 16.42 17.95 13.39
C SER A 18 15.43 17.90 13.26
N TYR A 19 14.79 18.05 12.97
CA TYR A 19 13.78 17.94 12.86
C TYR A 19 13.32 17.02 12.46
N ALA A 20 13.47 16.93 11.98
CA ALA A 20 12.90 16.03 11.65
C ALA A 20 12.87 14.93 12.34
N GLN A 21 13.31 14.70 12.87
CA GLN A 21 13.25 13.72 13.46
C GLN A 21 12.49 13.63 14.43
N GLU A 22 12.27 14.36 14.82
CA GLU A 22 11.62 14.30 15.72
C GLU A 22 10.38 13.92 15.65
N LYS A 23 9.83 14.31 15.10
CA LYS A 23 8.67 13.99 15.04
C LYS A 23 8.49 12.72 14.73
N VAL A 24 9.32 12.14 14.81
CA VAL A 24 9.17 10.84 14.55
C VAL A 24 8.28 10.21 15.53
N ASN A 25 7.22 9.77 15.04
CA ASN A 25 6.35 9.00 15.79
C ASN A 25 6.93 7.64 15.88
N ASP A 26 7.16 7.17 17.04
CA ASP A 26 7.81 5.90 17.22
C ASP A 26 6.92 4.72 16.98
N THR A 27 5.64 4.93 16.85
CA THR A 27 4.72 3.83 16.62
C THR A 27 4.84 3.36 15.18
N PRO A 28 5.15 2.09 14.93
CA PRO A 28 5.22 1.61 13.57
C PRO A 28 3.87 1.75 12.89
N LYS A 29 3.88 2.10 11.62
CA LYS A 29 2.66 2.14 10.83
C LYS A 29 2.21 0.74 10.50
N LYS A 30 0.91 0.53 10.50
CA LYS A 30 0.34 -0.72 10.04
C LYS A 30 0.00 -0.58 8.57
N ILE A 31 0.56 -1.45 7.76
CA ILE A 31 0.52 -1.32 6.32
C ILE A 31 -0.21 -2.52 5.74
N LEU A 32 -1.14 -2.23 4.85
CA LEU A 32 -1.86 -3.25 4.10
C LEU A 32 -1.46 -3.14 2.64
N ILE A 33 -1.20 -4.27 2.01
CA ILE A 33 -0.92 -4.33 0.59
C ILE A 33 -2.02 -5.20 -0.03
N ALA A 34 -3.04 -4.53 -0.57
CA ALA A 34 -4.16 -5.19 -1.21
C ALA A 34 -3.92 -5.21 -2.70
N TYR A 35 -4.00 -6.40 -3.31
CA TYR A 35 -3.66 -6.50 -4.71
C TYR A 35 -4.49 -7.55 -5.41
N PHE A 36 -4.74 -7.30 -6.69
CA PHE A 36 -5.29 -8.28 -7.61
C PHE A 36 -4.23 -8.60 -8.64
N SER A 37 -3.95 -9.87 -8.87
CA SER A 37 -2.94 -10.28 -9.84
C SER A 37 -3.52 -11.37 -10.72
N TRP A 38 -3.44 -11.16 -12.04
CA TRP A 38 -3.92 -12.17 -12.99
C TRP A 38 -2.79 -13.09 -13.40
N GLY A 39 -1.69 -12.53 -13.85
CA GLY A 39 -0.57 -13.33 -14.36
C GLY A 39 0.56 -13.54 -13.39
N GLY A 40 0.51 -12.92 -12.21
CA GLY A 40 1.55 -13.09 -11.22
C GLY A 40 2.48 -11.91 -11.08
N ASN A 41 2.52 -11.01 -12.03
CA ASN A 41 3.44 -9.88 -11.95
C ASN A 41 3.07 -8.95 -10.80
N THR A 42 1.81 -8.61 -10.67
CA THR A 42 1.37 -7.74 -9.58
C THR A 42 1.62 -8.40 -8.23
N LYS A 43 1.43 -9.72 -8.17
CA LYS A 43 1.72 -10.46 -6.94
C LYS A 43 3.18 -10.31 -6.55
N HIS A 44 4.10 -10.44 -7.50
CA HIS A 44 5.52 -10.29 -7.20
C HIS A 44 5.84 -8.90 -6.67
N VAL A 45 5.26 -7.87 -7.26
CA VAL A 45 5.48 -6.51 -6.79
C VAL A 45 4.93 -6.35 -5.37
N ALA A 46 3.73 -6.88 -5.13
CA ALA A 46 3.12 -6.78 -3.81
C ALA A 46 3.98 -7.48 -2.76
N GLU A 47 4.50 -8.65 -3.08
CA GLU A 47 5.37 -9.38 -2.16
C GLU A 47 6.64 -8.60 -1.86
N HIS A 48 7.19 -7.94 -2.89
CA HIS A 48 8.38 -7.13 -2.69
C HIS A 48 8.11 -5.95 -1.75
N ILE A 49 6.96 -5.30 -1.94
CA ILE A 49 6.58 -4.20 -1.05
C ILE A 49 6.40 -4.72 0.38
N ALA A 50 5.80 -5.90 0.53
CA ALA A 50 5.64 -6.48 1.86
C ALA A 50 6.99 -6.76 2.51
N ASP A 51 7.96 -7.26 1.74
CA ASP A 51 9.30 -7.50 2.27
C ASP A 51 9.96 -6.21 2.74
N LEU A 52 9.77 -5.13 1.99
CA LEU A 52 10.39 -3.86 2.32
C LEU A 52 9.72 -3.15 3.50
N THR A 53 8.44 -3.38 3.70
CA THR A 53 7.66 -2.60 4.67
C THR A 53 7.22 -3.39 5.89
N GLY A 54 7.29 -4.72 5.82
CA GLY A 54 6.69 -5.55 6.87
C GLY A 54 5.18 -5.56 6.84
N GLY A 55 4.57 -5.09 5.74
CA GLY A 55 3.13 -4.98 5.66
C GLY A 55 2.42 -6.31 5.48
N THR A 56 1.11 -6.28 5.61
CA THR A 56 0.26 -7.44 5.49
C THR A 56 -0.25 -7.53 4.06
N LEU A 57 -0.10 -8.70 3.45
CA LEU A 57 -0.60 -8.96 2.11
C LEU A 57 -2.05 -9.38 2.17
N PHE A 58 -2.85 -8.83 1.27
CA PHE A 58 -4.22 -9.27 1.08
C PHE A 58 -4.47 -9.42 -0.41
N ARG A 59 -4.65 -10.65 -0.85
CA ARG A 59 -4.94 -10.90 -2.26
C ARG A 59 -6.43 -10.77 -2.51
N ILE A 60 -6.78 -9.89 -3.42
CA ILE A 60 -8.18 -9.71 -3.82
C ILE A 60 -8.48 -10.80 -4.84
N GLU A 61 -9.47 -11.65 -4.54
CA GLU A 61 -9.83 -12.74 -5.42
C GLU A 61 -11.30 -12.63 -5.78
N PRO A 62 -11.61 -12.62 -7.07
CA PRO A 62 -13.01 -12.60 -7.49
C PRO A 62 -13.67 -13.93 -7.18
N GLU A 63 -14.97 -13.90 -6.88
CA GLU A 63 -15.70 -15.14 -6.69
C GLU A 63 -15.69 -15.98 -7.94
N LYS A 64 -15.78 -15.32 -9.09
CA LYS A 64 -15.74 -16.00 -10.37
C LYS A 64 -14.39 -15.74 -11.01
N SER A 65 -13.63 -16.81 -11.23
CA SER A 65 -12.28 -16.68 -11.77
C SER A 65 -12.31 -16.15 -13.20
N TYR A 66 -11.29 -15.39 -13.54
CA TYR A 66 -11.09 -14.93 -14.89
C TYR A 66 -10.45 -16.03 -15.73
N PRO A 67 -10.68 -16.00 -17.06
CA PRO A 67 -9.99 -16.96 -17.92
C PRO A 67 -8.48 -16.86 -17.76
N THR A 68 -7.81 -17.99 -17.92
CA THR A 68 -6.36 -18.04 -17.78
C THR A 68 -5.63 -17.64 -19.05
N GLU A 69 -6.32 -17.57 -20.17
CA GLU A 69 -5.73 -17.18 -21.44
C GLU A 69 -6.00 -15.71 -21.71
N TYR A 70 -5.06 -15.09 -22.39
CA TYR A 70 -5.07 -13.65 -22.54
C TYR A 70 -6.32 -13.13 -23.24
N THR A 71 -6.61 -13.64 -24.44
CA THR A 71 -7.71 -13.09 -25.22
C THR A 71 -9.07 -13.25 -24.54
N PRO A 72 -9.43 -14.45 -24.05
CA PRO A 72 -10.70 -14.57 -23.34
C PRO A 72 -10.75 -13.67 -22.10
N CYS A 73 -9.64 -13.51 -21.39
CA CYS A 73 -9.62 -12.65 -20.22
C CYS A 73 -9.89 -11.20 -20.60
N THR A 74 -9.26 -10.73 -21.68
CA THR A 74 -9.47 -9.34 -22.09
C THR A 74 -10.91 -9.11 -22.56
N GLU A 75 -11.54 -10.11 -23.15
CA GLU A 75 -12.93 -9.96 -23.55
C GLU A 75 -13.85 -9.83 -22.36
N VAL A 76 -13.61 -10.62 -21.30
CA VAL A 76 -14.40 -10.50 -20.08
C VAL A 76 -14.16 -9.13 -19.45
N ALA A 77 -12.91 -8.72 -19.37
CA ALA A 77 -12.58 -7.43 -18.76
C ALA A 77 -13.21 -6.27 -19.53
N LYS A 78 -13.21 -6.36 -20.86
CA LYS A 78 -13.81 -5.32 -21.68
C LYS A 78 -15.31 -5.23 -21.41
N ALA A 79 -15.99 -6.38 -21.36
CA ALA A 79 -17.42 -6.40 -21.09
C ALA A 79 -17.71 -5.82 -19.70
N GLU A 80 -16.90 -6.16 -18.71
CA GLU A 80 -17.09 -5.63 -17.39
C GLU A 80 -16.92 -4.10 -17.36
N LYS A 81 -15.93 -3.61 -18.10
CA LYS A 81 -15.72 -2.17 -18.17
C LYS A 81 -16.91 -1.49 -18.84
N GLU A 82 -17.40 -2.04 -19.94
CA GLU A 82 -18.48 -1.42 -20.69
C GLU A 82 -19.79 -1.42 -19.92
N THR A 83 -20.00 -2.43 -19.08
CA THR A 83 -21.21 -2.50 -18.28
C THR A 83 -21.03 -1.91 -16.88
N ASN A 84 -19.85 -1.39 -16.59
CA ASN A 84 -19.55 -0.82 -15.27
C ASN A 84 -19.76 -1.86 -14.17
N ALA A 85 -19.35 -3.09 -14.43
CA ALA A 85 -19.57 -4.19 -13.52
C ALA A 85 -18.76 -4.04 -12.23
N ARG A 86 -19.28 -4.63 -11.18
CA ARG A 86 -18.60 -4.67 -9.88
C ARG A 86 -18.60 -6.11 -9.41
N PRO A 87 -17.69 -6.93 -9.96
CA PRO A 87 -17.67 -8.36 -9.61
C PRO A 87 -17.47 -8.55 -8.10
N ALA A 88 -18.13 -9.55 -7.57
CA ALA A 88 -18.00 -9.88 -6.15
C ALA A 88 -16.63 -10.48 -5.87
N ILE A 89 -16.12 -10.25 -4.68
CA ILE A 89 -14.84 -10.80 -4.24
C ILE A 89 -15.09 -11.80 -3.11
N LYS A 90 -14.16 -12.75 -2.98
CA LYS A 90 -14.33 -13.84 -2.02
C LYS A 90 -14.21 -13.40 -0.58
N ASN A 91 -13.25 -12.54 -0.31
CA ASN A 91 -12.92 -12.17 1.06
C ASN A 91 -12.87 -10.68 1.21
N LYS A 92 -13.01 -10.21 2.44
CA LYS A 92 -12.87 -8.80 2.76
C LYS A 92 -11.73 -8.63 3.73
N VAL A 93 -11.16 -7.44 3.74
CA VAL A 93 -10.12 -7.09 4.69
C VAL A 93 -10.76 -6.99 6.07
N GLU A 94 -10.21 -7.73 7.03
CA GLU A 94 -10.70 -7.67 8.39
C GLU A 94 -9.99 -6.55 9.13
N GLU A 95 -10.73 -5.91 10.05
CA GLU A 95 -10.18 -4.84 10.88
C GLU A 95 -9.53 -3.75 10.02
N TRP A 96 -10.27 -3.35 9.00
CA TRP A 96 -9.80 -2.36 8.04
C TRP A 96 -9.25 -1.12 8.73
N GLU A 97 -9.88 -0.73 9.82
CA GLU A 97 -9.55 0.52 10.50
C GLU A 97 -8.18 0.53 11.16
N LYS A 98 -7.60 -0.64 11.36
CA LYS A 98 -6.30 -0.70 12.04
C LYS A 98 -5.14 -0.32 11.14
N TYR A 99 -5.36 -0.23 9.83
CA TYR A 99 -4.27 0.06 8.90
C TYR A 99 -4.12 1.56 8.71
N ASP A 100 -2.87 2.00 8.71
CA ASP A 100 -2.52 3.41 8.53
C ASP A 100 -2.24 3.73 7.06
N ILE A 101 -1.69 2.77 6.33
CA ILE A 101 -1.29 2.95 4.95
C ILE A 101 -1.79 1.76 4.16
N VAL A 102 -2.35 2.03 2.98
CA VAL A 102 -2.83 0.97 2.11
C VAL A 102 -2.21 1.15 0.74
N PHE A 103 -1.51 0.12 0.29
CA PHE A 103 -1.09 0.01 -1.11
C PHE A 103 -2.13 -0.79 -1.85
N ILE A 104 -2.51 -0.33 -3.04
CA ILE A 104 -3.45 -1.04 -3.87
C ILE A 104 -2.78 -1.32 -5.20
N GLY A 105 -2.72 -2.61 -5.57
CA GLY A 105 -2.08 -3.01 -6.80
C GLY A 105 -3.03 -3.74 -7.73
N CYS A 106 -2.89 -3.48 -9.02
CA CYS A 106 -3.66 -4.18 -10.03
C CYS A 106 -2.87 -4.22 -11.33
N PRO A 107 -3.19 -5.17 -12.22
CA PRO A 107 -2.56 -5.21 -13.53
C PRO A 107 -3.02 -4.03 -14.38
N VAL A 108 -2.15 -3.61 -15.30
CA VAL A 108 -2.50 -2.56 -16.26
C VAL A 108 -2.75 -3.16 -17.62
#